data_ecd68fecab4ed75f399e828cd41dfb01
#
_entry.id   ecd68fecab4ed75f399e828cd41dfb01
#
_cell.length_a   1.000
_cell.length_b   1.000
_cell.length_c   1.000
_cell.angle_alpha   90.00
_cell.angle_beta   90.00
_cell.angle_gamma   90.00
#
_symmetry.space_group_name_H-M   'P 1'
#
loop_
_entity.id
_entity.type
_entity.pdbx_description
1 polymer ?
#
loop_
_entity_poly.entity_id
_entity_poly.type
_entity_poly.pdbx_seq_one_letter_code
_entity_poly.pdbx_strand_id
1 'polypeptide(L)'
;VNKILDANSRKNSTLRRKKRHLVEFEIHTAIILQKANLVKFEVGTAITLNNNYLAKRRTVMTMRKKNATQVSITDFSDFGYEYTPTNCPSRNSNYGASRDKVNPLVAGLEKASNVTVTENLAKAYKSTMDHLLDFFGNAGAMRKRPETDIVQLFSKAFAEDRLLALKALFYIRDVRGGQGERRTFRICLKYLADNYPDLVQKNILNVPLFGRWDDLYTLFGTTEETQAIRVMATQLAADWRSMKAGKNVSLLAKWLKSENTSSPASRNMGRKFREALGWSSKKYRKTLSALREFIDVVEVKMCAREWNEINFEHTPSKALLNYRKAFEKRANESFADYLKRVEKGEATIATGALYPYDILRTVVETGTAGLALKTADLQWRNLPNYLEGDGKGLVIADTSGSMHGLPIYVAISLAIYFAERNMGPFKDVFMTFSQRPCFHRLVGNNILEKWKNLDHGGWDCNTDLQAAFDLILNTARANRVPKKDMPSTLFIVSDMQFDIASSRNDKTNFEVMKEKFEAAGYELPKVVWWQVDSRQNNVPVTFSDAGVALVSGSHPSILKKICTTEFLTPLGLMLKAITDKRYDSVVV
;
A
#
# COMPACT_ATOMS: atom_id res chain seq x y z
N VAL A 1 19.75 -57.76 32.27
CA VAL A 1 20.71 -56.67 32.63
C VAL A 1 21.33 -56.11 31.33
N ASN A 2 21.79 -56.92 30.39
CA ASN A 2 22.47 -56.43 29.15
C ASN A 2 21.58 -55.62 28.19
N LYS A 3 20.27 -55.84 28.11
CA LYS A 3 19.36 -55.01 27.29
C LYS A 3 19.09 -53.62 27.86
N ILE A 4 19.22 -53.43 29.17
CA ILE A 4 19.03 -52.11 29.84
C ILE A 4 20.30 -51.25 29.71
N LEU A 5 21.48 -51.86 29.73
CA LEU A 5 22.79 -51.19 29.55
C LEU A 5 22.96 -50.67 28.10
N ASP A 6 22.48 -51.42 27.12
CA ASP A 6 22.51 -51.06 25.68
C ASP A 6 21.54 -49.90 25.36
N ALA A 7 20.36 -49.86 25.98
CA ALA A 7 19.38 -48.79 25.86
C ALA A 7 19.88 -47.46 26.49
N ASN A 8 20.60 -47.53 27.61
CA ASN A 8 21.18 -46.35 28.25
C ASN A 8 22.42 -45.82 27.47
N SER A 9 23.22 -46.69 26.88
CA SER A 9 24.34 -46.30 26.01
C SER A 9 23.87 -45.55 24.78
N ARG A 10 22.80 -46.02 24.11
CA ARG A 10 22.17 -45.36 22.95
C ARG A 10 21.50 -44.01 23.30
N LYS A 11 20.88 -43.89 24.48
CA LYS A 11 20.36 -42.62 24.99
C LYS A 11 21.44 -41.59 25.25
N ASN A 12 22.57 -42.01 25.85
CA ASN A 12 23.69 -41.12 26.16
C ASN A 12 24.45 -40.68 24.88
N SER A 13 24.60 -41.52 23.89
CA SER A 13 25.20 -41.14 22.59
C SER A 13 24.31 -40.15 21.82
N THR A 14 23.01 -40.32 21.90
CA THR A 14 22.01 -39.40 21.29
C THR A 14 22.00 -38.04 22.01
N LEU A 15 22.15 -38.02 23.34
CA LEU A 15 22.23 -36.79 24.13
C LEU A 15 23.52 -36.02 23.88
N ARG A 16 24.64 -36.72 23.74
CA ARG A 16 25.96 -36.12 23.40
C ARG A 16 25.96 -35.52 21.98
N ARG A 17 25.35 -36.21 21.02
CA ARG A 17 25.18 -35.69 19.65
C ARG A 17 24.26 -34.45 19.61
N LYS A 18 23.18 -34.44 20.39
CA LYS A 18 22.30 -33.28 20.53
C LYS A 18 23.00 -32.07 21.17
N LYS A 19 23.83 -32.29 22.21
CA LYS A 19 24.60 -31.20 22.84
C LYS A 19 25.67 -30.64 21.88
N ARG A 20 26.35 -31.45 21.09
CA ARG A 20 27.36 -31.00 20.12
C ARG A 20 26.74 -30.10 19.04
N HIS A 21 25.62 -30.49 18.47
CA HIS A 21 24.90 -29.65 17.47
C HIS A 21 24.33 -28.37 18.08
N LEU A 22 24.01 -28.35 19.38
CA LEU A 22 23.53 -27.15 20.05
C LEU A 22 24.69 -26.14 20.22
N VAL A 23 25.86 -26.61 20.65
CA VAL A 23 27.08 -25.79 20.86
C VAL A 23 27.61 -25.21 19.55
N GLU A 24 27.66 -26.01 18.47
CA GLU A 24 28.06 -25.52 17.14
C GLU A 24 27.08 -24.47 16.58
N PHE A 25 25.81 -24.57 16.95
CA PHE A 25 24.80 -23.61 16.56
C PHE A 25 24.86 -22.30 17.37
N GLU A 26 25.15 -22.40 18.68
CA GLU A 26 25.31 -21.24 19.58
C GLU A 26 26.55 -20.40 19.25
N ILE A 27 27.63 -21.03 18.86
CA ILE A 27 28.88 -20.33 18.45
C ILE A 27 28.63 -19.52 17.18
N HIS A 28 27.92 -20.07 16.20
CA HIS A 28 27.57 -19.35 14.97
C HIS A 28 26.62 -18.16 15.24
N THR A 29 25.70 -18.32 16.18
CA THR A 29 24.73 -17.26 16.55
C THR A 29 25.41 -16.12 17.32
N ALA A 30 26.37 -16.44 18.20
CA ALA A 30 27.11 -15.45 18.96
C ALA A 30 27.99 -14.55 18.05
N ILE A 31 28.61 -15.12 17.02
CA ILE A 31 29.40 -14.35 16.04
C ILE A 31 28.52 -13.38 15.23
N ILE A 32 27.27 -13.77 14.92
CA ILE A 32 26.33 -12.91 14.20
C ILE A 32 25.81 -11.77 15.08
N LEU A 33 25.54 -12.03 16.37
CA LEU A 33 25.09 -11.01 17.34
C LEU A 33 26.20 -10.01 17.66
N GLN A 34 27.47 -10.43 17.69
CA GLN A 34 28.60 -9.54 17.92
C GLN A 34 28.79 -8.54 16.74
N LYS A 35 28.54 -8.99 15.50
CA LYS A 35 28.53 -8.09 14.32
C LYS A 35 27.31 -7.17 14.27
N ALA A 36 26.14 -7.59 14.77
CA ALA A 36 24.95 -6.76 14.83
C ALA A 36 25.05 -5.61 15.86
N ASN A 37 25.83 -5.78 16.91
CA ASN A 37 26.07 -4.71 17.90
C ASN A 37 27.03 -3.61 17.40
N LEU A 38 27.88 -3.88 16.41
CA LEU A 38 28.72 -2.87 15.76
C LEU A 38 27.89 -1.89 14.90
N VAL A 39 26.73 -2.31 14.40
CA VAL A 39 25.84 -1.45 13.59
C VAL A 39 25.07 -0.43 14.44
N LYS A 40 24.96 -0.61 15.76
CA LYS A 40 24.25 0.35 16.64
C LYS A 40 25.00 1.68 16.86
N PHE A 41 26.28 1.77 16.51
CA PHE A 41 27.07 2.99 16.77
C PHE A 41 26.94 4.06 15.67
N GLU A 42 26.41 3.75 14.48
CA GLU A 42 26.29 4.69 13.35
C GLU A 42 24.93 5.38 13.21
N VAL A 43 23.94 5.06 14.06
CA VAL A 43 22.58 5.60 13.97
C VAL A 43 22.51 7.10 14.30
N GLY A 44 23.50 7.64 15.02
CA GLY A 44 23.56 9.08 15.36
C GLY A 44 23.76 10.01 14.15
N THR A 45 24.39 9.52 13.09
CA THR A 45 24.71 10.29 11.88
C THR A 45 23.54 10.43 10.89
N ALA A 46 22.60 9.46 10.89
CA ALA A 46 21.47 9.45 9.97
C ALA A 46 20.44 10.59 10.21
N ILE A 47 20.28 11.02 11.48
CA ILE A 47 19.35 12.12 11.83
C ILE A 47 19.88 13.45 11.32
N THR A 48 21.19 13.66 11.32
CA THR A 48 21.83 14.91 10.84
C THR A 48 21.74 15.01 9.31
N LEU A 49 21.86 13.88 8.58
CA LEU A 49 21.74 13.84 7.13
C LEU A 49 20.31 14.15 6.64
N ASN A 50 19.28 13.68 7.37
CA ASN A 50 17.88 13.92 7.00
C ASN A 50 17.51 15.40 7.14
N ASN A 51 18.00 16.09 8.19
CA ASN A 51 17.79 17.52 8.35
C ASN A 51 18.50 18.34 7.27
N ASN A 52 19.68 17.92 6.84
CA ASN A 52 20.43 18.55 5.76
C ASN A 52 19.73 18.36 4.40
N TYR A 53 19.11 17.20 4.15
CA TYR A 53 18.32 16.97 2.93
C TYR A 53 17.09 17.88 2.85
N LEU A 54 16.34 17.99 3.95
CA LEU A 54 15.15 18.85 4.03
C LEU A 54 15.51 20.33 3.84
N ALA A 55 16.64 20.77 4.41
CA ALA A 55 17.15 22.13 4.22
C ALA A 55 17.56 22.36 2.75
N LYS A 56 18.29 21.42 2.15
CA LYS A 56 18.72 21.49 0.75
C LYS A 56 17.52 21.50 -0.22
N ARG A 57 16.50 20.69 0.02
CA ARG A 57 15.25 20.69 -0.77
C ARG A 57 14.47 22.00 -0.63
N ARG A 58 14.39 22.57 0.58
CA ARG A 58 13.76 23.88 0.80
C ARG A 58 14.50 24.98 0.03
N THR A 59 15.82 24.97 0.03
CA THR A 59 16.65 25.93 -0.72
C THR A 59 16.41 25.80 -2.22
N VAL A 60 16.38 24.58 -2.75
CA VAL A 60 16.08 24.32 -4.17
C VAL A 60 14.68 24.79 -4.55
N MET A 61 13.68 24.55 -3.68
CA MET A 61 12.31 25.03 -3.91
C MET A 61 12.23 26.56 -3.90
N THR A 62 12.97 27.23 -3.00
CA THR A 62 13.01 28.69 -2.90
C THR A 62 13.72 29.29 -4.09
N MET A 63 14.82 28.69 -4.57
CA MET A 63 15.52 29.13 -5.76
C MET A 63 14.65 28.92 -7.03
N ARG A 64 13.95 27.79 -7.17
CA ARG A 64 13.03 27.55 -8.30
C ARG A 64 11.86 28.54 -8.31
N LYS A 65 11.32 28.96 -7.16
CA LYS A 65 10.29 30.00 -7.07
C LYS A 65 10.81 31.40 -7.46
N LYS A 66 12.07 31.72 -7.12
CA LYS A 66 12.67 33.01 -7.50
C LYS A 66 13.03 33.06 -9.00
N ASN A 67 13.42 31.93 -9.59
CA ASN A 67 13.86 31.85 -10.98
C ASN A 67 12.71 31.64 -11.98
N ALA A 68 11.50 31.29 -11.52
CA ALA A 68 10.32 31.14 -12.39
C ALA A 68 9.88 32.46 -13.07
N THR A 69 10.41 33.60 -12.62
CA THR A 69 10.10 34.91 -13.21
C THR A 69 11.14 35.39 -14.25
N GLN A 70 12.32 34.77 -14.34
CA GLN A 70 13.35 35.11 -15.34
C GLN A 70 14.36 33.96 -15.49
N VAL A 71 14.11 32.98 -16.34
CA VAL A 71 15.13 32.03 -16.77
C VAL A 71 15.21 32.04 -18.28
N SER A 72 16.33 32.53 -18.82
CA SER A 72 16.73 32.27 -20.19
C SER A 72 17.10 30.78 -20.30
N ILE A 73 16.70 30.16 -21.40
CA ILE A 73 16.74 28.72 -21.70
C ILE A 73 18.17 28.11 -21.77
N THR A 74 19.21 28.85 -21.38
CA THR A 74 20.62 28.44 -21.52
C THR A 74 21.20 27.69 -20.31
N ASP A 75 20.48 27.54 -19.19
CA ASP A 75 21.02 26.97 -17.93
C ASP A 75 20.66 25.52 -17.63
N PHE A 76 20.27 24.74 -18.63
CA PHE A 76 19.96 23.31 -18.43
C PHE A 76 21.17 22.37 -18.54
N SER A 77 22.36 22.88 -18.92
CA SER A 77 23.58 22.06 -19.10
C SER A 77 24.25 21.60 -17.79
N ASP A 78 23.94 22.25 -16.63
CA ASP A 78 24.65 21.97 -15.36
C ASP A 78 24.04 20.82 -14.53
N PHE A 79 23.01 20.14 -15.02
CA PHE A 79 22.36 19.05 -14.28
C PHE A 79 22.64 17.65 -14.83
N GLY A 80 23.70 17.44 -15.58
CA GLY A 80 24.27 16.11 -15.87
C GLY A 80 23.30 15.02 -16.34
N TYR A 81 22.20 15.35 -17.02
CA TYR A 81 21.25 14.38 -17.56
C TYR A 81 21.49 14.22 -19.06
N GLU A 82 22.22 13.17 -19.44
CA GLU A 82 22.16 12.68 -20.81
C GLU A 82 20.76 12.14 -21.12
N TYR A 83 20.03 12.87 -21.92
CA TYR A 83 18.72 12.49 -22.44
C TYR A 83 18.91 11.54 -23.63
N THR A 84 18.69 10.23 -23.42
CA THR A 84 18.53 9.28 -24.51
C THR A 84 17.06 9.27 -24.95
N PRO A 85 16.73 9.66 -26.19
CA PRO A 85 15.36 9.58 -26.68
C PRO A 85 14.95 8.11 -26.83
N THR A 86 14.03 7.64 -25.99
CA THR A 86 13.35 6.36 -26.23
C THR A 86 12.36 6.52 -27.36
N ASN A 87 12.47 5.69 -28.40
CA ASN A 87 11.56 5.61 -29.54
C ASN A 87 10.12 5.42 -29.06
N CYS A 88 9.30 6.47 -29.16
CA CYS A 88 7.85 6.32 -29.08
C CYS A 88 7.34 5.80 -30.43
N PRO A 89 6.51 4.75 -30.48
CA PRO A 89 5.85 4.33 -31.71
C PRO A 89 4.94 5.45 -32.20
N SER A 90 5.08 5.81 -33.47
CA SER A 90 4.25 6.81 -34.14
C SER A 90 2.78 6.37 -34.13
N ARG A 91 1.92 7.12 -33.45
CA ARG A 91 0.47 6.97 -33.62
C ARG A 91 0.05 7.61 -34.94
N ASN A 92 -0.48 6.79 -35.84
CA ASN A 92 -1.27 7.27 -36.98
C ASN A 92 -2.57 7.87 -36.45
N SER A 93 -2.63 9.19 -36.27
CA SER A 93 -3.89 9.90 -36.09
C SER A 93 -4.26 10.56 -37.42
N ASN A 94 -5.27 10.00 -38.11
CA ASN A 94 -5.95 10.66 -39.22
C ASN A 94 -6.81 11.80 -38.69
N TYR A 95 -6.19 12.93 -38.33
CA TYR A 95 -6.85 14.22 -38.30
C TYR A 95 -6.16 15.10 -39.32
N GLY A 96 -6.90 15.40 -40.41
CA GLY A 96 -6.49 16.31 -41.43
C GLY A 96 -6.43 17.75 -40.91
N ALA A 97 -5.30 18.10 -40.29
CA ALA A 97 -4.87 19.47 -40.15
C ALA A 97 -3.67 19.65 -41.08
N SER A 98 -3.75 20.63 -41.99
CA SER A 98 -2.68 21.14 -42.81
C SER A 98 -1.42 21.29 -41.94
N ARG A 99 -0.39 20.52 -42.22
CA ARG A 99 0.93 20.63 -41.57
C ARG A 99 1.64 21.88 -42.13
N ASP A 100 1.24 23.04 -41.67
CA ASP A 100 2.14 24.19 -41.73
C ASP A 100 3.38 23.85 -40.92
N LYS A 101 4.56 24.15 -41.45
CA LYS A 101 5.86 23.79 -40.88
C LYS A 101 5.95 24.28 -39.44
N VAL A 102 5.78 23.38 -38.47
CA VAL A 102 5.95 23.68 -37.06
C VAL A 102 7.35 24.22 -36.84
N ASN A 103 7.46 25.40 -36.25
CA ASN A 103 8.74 26.02 -35.95
C ASN A 103 9.58 25.08 -35.06
N PRO A 104 10.85 24.77 -35.39
CA PRO A 104 11.67 23.84 -34.61
C PRO A 104 11.80 24.21 -33.12
N LEU A 105 11.76 25.49 -32.78
CA LEU A 105 11.76 25.97 -31.40
C LEU A 105 10.45 25.56 -30.68
N VAL A 106 9.30 25.74 -31.34
CA VAL A 106 7.99 25.33 -30.77
C VAL A 106 7.96 23.83 -30.60
N ALA A 107 8.41 23.05 -31.57
CA ALA A 107 8.51 21.60 -31.48
C ALA A 107 9.49 21.16 -30.36
N GLY A 108 10.57 21.89 -30.15
CA GLY A 108 11.51 21.68 -29.04
C GLY A 108 10.88 21.99 -27.67
N LEU A 109 10.16 23.09 -27.55
CA LEU A 109 9.46 23.50 -26.35
C LEU A 109 8.31 22.54 -25.99
N GLU A 110 7.53 22.11 -26.98
CA GLU A 110 6.50 21.08 -26.81
C GLU A 110 7.11 19.75 -26.36
N LYS A 111 8.26 19.38 -26.89
CA LYS A 111 9.01 18.18 -26.50
C LYS A 111 9.59 18.27 -25.09
N ALA A 112 10.01 19.45 -24.67
CA ALA A 112 10.50 19.74 -23.33
C ALA A 112 9.34 19.95 -22.33
N SER A 113 8.12 20.11 -22.81
CA SER A 113 6.95 20.34 -21.96
C SER A 113 6.63 19.12 -21.11
N ASN A 114 6.40 19.32 -19.81
CA ASN A 114 5.88 18.32 -18.87
C ASN A 114 4.39 18.01 -19.07
N VAL A 115 3.79 18.49 -20.14
CA VAL A 115 2.36 18.30 -20.44
C VAL A 115 2.14 17.00 -21.18
N THR A 116 1.07 16.29 -20.81
CA THR A 116 0.55 15.09 -21.48
C THR A 116 -0.98 15.13 -21.44
N VAL A 117 -1.61 14.06 -21.90
CA VAL A 117 -3.06 13.89 -21.79
C VAL A 117 -3.39 12.56 -21.09
N THR A 118 -4.55 12.51 -20.48
CA THR A 118 -5.15 11.29 -19.94
C THR A 118 -5.60 10.36 -21.08
N GLU A 119 -6.08 9.15 -20.77
CA GLU A 119 -6.71 8.27 -21.75
C GLU A 119 -7.90 8.95 -22.46
N ASN A 120 -8.61 9.83 -21.74
CA ASN A 120 -9.77 10.59 -22.23
C ASN A 120 -9.39 11.99 -22.75
N LEU A 121 -8.11 12.19 -23.12
CA LEU A 121 -7.58 13.40 -23.76
C LEU A 121 -7.55 14.66 -22.89
N ALA A 122 -7.84 14.59 -21.59
CA ALA A 122 -7.68 15.72 -20.68
C ALA A 122 -6.20 16.07 -20.48
N LYS A 123 -5.92 17.36 -20.35
CA LYS A 123 -4.57 17.85 -20.04
C LYS A 123 -4.13 17.37 -18.66
N ALA A 124 -2.94 16.81 -18.59
CA ALA A 124 -2.30 16.32 -17.37
C ALA A 124 -0.78 16.56 -17.47
N TYR A 125 -0.04 16.22 -16.41
CA TYR A 125 1.41 16.28 -16.39
C TYR A 125 2.00 14.87 -16.51
N LYS A 126 3.14 14.73 -17.19
CA LYS A 126 3.89 13.46 -17.35
C LYS A 126 4.55 13.03 -16.04
N SER A 127 4.89 14.01 -15.21
CA SER A 127 5.59 13.84 -13.95
C SER A 127 5.20 14.99 -13.02
N THR A 128 5.26 14.75 -11.72
CA THR A 128 5.19 15.82 -10.71
C THR A 128 6.40 16.74 -10.71
N MET A 129 7.38 16.51 -11.57
CA MET A 129 8.73 17.11 -11.58
C MET A 129 9.56 16.77 -10.34
N ASP A 130 9.26 15.64 -9.69
CA ASP A 130 9.98 15.04 -8.57
C ASP A 130 9.78 13.52 -8.69
N HIS A 131 10.84 12.79 -9.02
CA HIS A 131 10.73 11.35 -9.30
C HIS A 131 10.40 10.52 -8.07
N LEU A 132 10.80 10.98 -6.89
CA LEU A 132 10.44 10.31 -5.65
C LEU A 132 8.93 10.42 -5.40
N LEU A 133 8.35 11.60 -5.65
CA LEU A 133 6.91 11.83 -5.54
C LEU A 133 6.14 11.08 -6.64
N ASP A 134 6.67 10.99 -7.86
CA ASP A 134 6.09 10.19 -8.93
C ASP A 134 5.97 8.72 -8.52
N PHE A 135 7.02 8.17 -7.90
CA PHE A 135 6.99 6.81 -7.37
C PHE A 135 5.98 6.67 -6.23
N PHE A 136 6.01 7.56 -5.23
CA PHE A 136 5.08 7.52 -4.09
C PHE A 136 3.62 7.65 -4.53
N GLY A 137 3.31 8.55 -5.46
CA GLY A 137 1.96 8.84 -5.95
C GLY A 137 1.35 7.73 -6.83
N ASN A 138 2.17 6.82 -7.36
CA ASN A 138 1.73 5.75 -8.26
C ASN A 138 1.89 4.34 -7.69
N ALA A 139 2.96 4.07 -6.94
CA ALA A 139 3.41 2.72 -6.60
C ALA A 139 2.38 1.87 -5.84
N GLY A 140 1.51 2.48 -5.04
CA GLY A 140 0.42 1.80 -4.35
C GLY A 140 -0.71 1.30 -5.25
N ALA A 141 -0.77 1.80 -6.49
CA ALA A 141 -1.83 1.53 -7.45
C ALA A 141 -1.36 0.78 -8.72
N MET A 142 -0.06 0.42 -8.82
CA MET A 142 0.55 -0.19 -10.02
C MET A 142 0.34 -1.71 -10.13
N ARG A 143 -0.75 -2.26 -9.60
CA ARG A 143 -0.95 -3.73 -9.49
C ARG A 143 -0.96 -4.46 -10.82
N LYS A 144 -1.38 -3.83 -11.89
CA LYS A 144 -1.51 -4.41 -13.24
C LYS A 144 -0.38 -3.99 -14.20
N ARG A 145 0.45 -3.03 -13.78
CA ARG A 145 1.53 -2.50 -14.62
C ARG A 145 2.61 -3.54 -14.92
N PRO A 146 3.27 -3.49 -16.10
CA PRO A 146 4.47 -4.27 -16.39
C PRO A 146 5.55 -4.06 -15.33
N GLU A 147 6.39 -5.08 -15.12
CA GLU A 147 7.49 -5.00 -14.15
C GLU A 147 8.52 -3.94 -14.56
N THR A 148 8.76 -3.80 -15.86
CA THR A 148 9.64 -2.79 -16.45
C THR A 148 9.25 -1.38 -16.04
N ASP A 149 7.96 -1.05 -16.07
CA ASP A 149 7.45 0.27 -15.71
C ASP A 149 7.66 0.57 -14.23
N ILE A 150 7.42 -0.44 -13.39
CA ILE A 150 7.62 -0.34 -11.93
C ILE A 150 9.10 -0.10 -11.62
N VAL A 151 9.99 -0.89 -12.25
CA VAL A 151 11.44 -0.73 -12.10
C VAL A 151 11.91 0.63 -12.59
N GLN A 152 11.43 1.07 -13.75
CA GLN A 152 11.80 2.38 -14.32
C GLN A 152 11.39 3.53 -13.38
N LEU A 153 10.16 3.48 -12.83
CA LEU A 153 9.68 4.52 -11.92
C LEU A 153 10.49 4.52 -10.61
N PHE A 154 10.76 3.33 -10.06
CA PHE A 154 11.56 3.20 -8.84
C PHE A 154 13.02 3.62 -9.07
N SER A 155 13.64 3.23 -10.17
CA SER A 155 15.05 3.55 -10.45
C SER A 155 15.28 5.06 -10.58
N LYS A 156 14.34 5.82 -11.18
CA LYS A 156 14.39 7.28 -11.22
C LYS A 156 14.32 7.90 -9.82
N ALA A 157 13.38 7.44 -9.00
CA ALA A 157 13.28 7.87 -7.60
C ALA A 157 14.55 7.52 -6.80
N PHE A 158 15.10 6.33 -7.01
CA PHE A 158 16.31 5.86 -6.35
C PHE A 158 17.56 6.62 -6.77
N ALA A 159 17.65 7.03 -8.04
CA ALA A 159 18.73 7.89 -8.52
C ALA A 159 18.66 9.31 -7.95
N GLU A 160 17.45 9.82 -7.67
CA GLU A 160 17.26 11.14 -7.08
C GLU A 160 17.63 11.17 -5.58
N ASP A 161 17.16 10.19 -4.80
CA ASP A 161 17.54 10.02 -3.38
C ASP A 161 17.38 8.55 -2.95
N ARG A 162 18.49 7.89 -2.69
CA ARG A 162 18.52 6.46 -2.35
C ARG A 162 17.79 6.16 -1.04
N LEU A 163 18.04 6.97 0.01
CA LEU A 163 17.45 6.72 1.33
C LEU A 163 15.95 6.94 1.32
N LEU A 164 15.50 8.05 0.76
CA LEU A 164 14.07 8.35 0.70
C LEU A 164 13.33 7.40 -0.24
N ALA A 165 13.93 6.97 -1.35
CA ALA A 165 13.35 5.95 -2.22
C ALA A 165 13.20 4.59 -1.51
N LEU A 166 14.19 4.17 -0.71
CA LEU A 166 14.07 2.97 0.13
C LEU A 166 12.99 3.15 1.20
N LYS A 167 12.93 4.28 1.90
CA LYS A 167 11.87 4.56 2.87
C LYS A 167 10.50 4.56 2.21
N ALA A 168 10.35 5.15 1.02
CA ALA A 168 9.13 5.09 0.23
C ALA A 168 8.75 3.65 -0.15
N LEU A 169 9.73 2.83 -0.58
CA LEU A 169 9.52 1.43 -0.90
C LEU A 169 9.02 0.63 0.31
N PHE A 170 9.63 0.81 1.49
CA PHE A 170 9.17 0.15 2.71
C PHE A 170 7.82 0.68 3.20
N TYR A 171 7.53 1.98 3.06
CA TYR A 171 6.19 2.54 3.31
C TYR A 171 5.13 1.88 2.42
N ILE A 172 5.40 1.73 1.12
CA ILE A 172 4.48 1.07 0.19
C ILE A 172 4.21 -0.38 0.62
N ARG A 173 5.23 -1.08 1.15
CA ARG A 173 5.08 -2.46 1.63
C ARG A 173 4.44 -2.58 3.00
N ASP A 174 4.60 -1.62 3.88
CA ASP A 174 4.19 -1.72 5.27
C ASP A 174 2.69 -2.04 5.41
N VAL A 175 2.41 -3.22 5.99
CA VAL A 175 1.05 -3.75 6.16
C VAL A 175 0.31 -3.14 7.34
N ARG A 176 0.97 -2.36 8.19
CA ARG A 176 0.41 -1.76 9.42
C ARG A 176 0.31 -0.25 9.38
N GLY A 177 1.32 0.42 8.87
CA GLY A 177 1.41 1.89 8.86
C GLY A 177 1.50 2.51 7.47
N GLY A 178 1.60 1.69 6.43
CA GLY A 178 1.73 2.10 5.04
C GLY A 178 0.61 1.57 4.15
N GLN A 179 0.94 1.24 2.91
CA GLN A 179 -0.04 0.87 1.89
C GLN A 179 -0.28 -0.65 1.75
N GLY A 180 0.63 -1.49 2.27
CA GLY A 180 0.54 -2.94 2.20
C GLY A 180 0.67 -3.54 0.80
N GLU A 181 1.16 -2.75 -0.19
CA GLU A 181 1.33 -3.22 -1.55
C GLU A 181 2.49 -4.21 -1.64
N ARG A 182 2.21 -5.38 -2.21
CA ARG A 182 3.16 -6.48 -2.20
C ARG A 182 3.89 -6.67 -3.52
N ARG A 183 3.17 -6.57 -4.65
CA ARG A 183 3.76 -6.87 -5.97
C ARG A 183 4.82 -5.84 -6.33
N THR A 184 4.51 -4.57 -6.23
CA THR A 184 5.44 -3.46 -6.48
C THR A 184 6.68 -3.58 -5.60
N PHE A 185 6.50 -3.82 -4.29
CA PHE A 185 7.61 -4.03 -3.36
C PHE A 185 8.52 -5.18 -3.79
N ARG A 186 7.96 -6.36 -4.12
CA ARG A 186 8.74 -7.54 -4.50
C ARG A 186 9.53 -7.33 -5.79
N ILE A 187 8.96 -6.65 -6.77
CA ILE A 187 9.65 -6.31 -8.01
C ILE A 187 10.84 -5.40 -7.72
N CYS A 188 10.64 -4.32 -6.96
CA CYS A 188 11.72 -3.40 -6.58
C CYS A 188 12.76 -4.08 -5.67
N LEU A 189 12.36 -4.95 -4.75
CA LEU A 189 13.29 -5.72 -3.91
C LEU A 189 14.19 -6.63 -4.73
N LYS A 190 13.63 -7.29 -5.76
CA LYS A 190 14.42 -8.11 -6.69
C LYS A 190 15.39 -7.24 -7.50
N TYR A 191 14.92 -6.12 -8.04
CA TYR A 191 15.79 -5.16 -8.74
C TYR A 191 16.96 -4.69 -7.86
N LEU A 192 16.69 -4.38 -6.57
CA LEU A 192 17.74 -4.01 -5.62
C LEU A 192 18.71 -5.16 -5.35
N ALA A 193 18.24 -6.41 -5.24
CA ALA A 193 19.10 -7.55 -5.03
C ALA A 193 20.03 -7.81 -6.22
N ASP A 194 19.55 -7.59 -7.44
CA ASP A 194 20.31 -7.80 -8.65
C ASP A 194 21.34 -6.67 -8.92
N ASN A 195 21.08 -5.43 -8.47
CA ASN A 195 21.92 -4.26 -8.78
C ASN A 195 22.62 -3.64 -7.56
N TYR A 196 22.09 -3.78 -6.36
CA TYR A 196 22.57 -3.16 -5.12
C TYR A 196 22.50 -4.13 -3.93
N PRO A 197 23.19 -5.29 -3.99
CA PRO A 197 23.07 -6.36 -3.00
C PRO A 197 23.41 -5.90 -1.57
N ASP A 198 24.41 -5.03 -1.39
CA ASP A 198 24.80 -4.50 -0.08
C ASP A 198 23.65 -3.75 0.63
N LEU A 199 22.83 -3.02 -0.14
CA LEU A 199 21.67 -2.32 0.41
C LEU A 199 20.59 -3.30 0.86
N VAL A 200 20.41 -4.40 0.12
CA VAL A 200 19.47 -5.45 0.52
C VAL A 200 19.97 -6.12 1.81
N GLN A 201 21.26 -6.41 1.93
CA GLN A 201 21.83 -7.00 3.15
C GLN A 201 21.61 -6.12 4.38
N LYS A 202 21.85 -4.80 4.27
CA LYS A 202 21.63 -3.82 5.34
C LYS A 202 20.14 -3.76 5.77
N ASN A 203 19.20 -3.97 4.86
CA ASN A 203 17.78 -3.81 5.08
C ASN A 203 16.99 -5.12 5.15
N ILE A 204 17.63 -6.27 5.08
CA ILE A 204 16.94 -7.57 4.94
C ILE A 204 15.99 -7.88 6.12
N LEU A 205 16.33 -7.43 7.34
CA LEU A 205 15.47 -7.58 8.52
C LEU A 205 14.21 -6.68 8.46
N ASN A 206 14.28 -5.59 7.72
CA ASN A 206 13.13 -4.71 7.48
C ASN A 206 12.06 -5.38 6.59
N VAL A 207 12.45 -6.35 5.75
CA VAL A 207 11.51 -7.06 4.86
C VAL A 207 10.38 -7.76 5.65
N PRO A 208 10.63 -8.64 6.63
CA PRO A 208 9.57 -9.22 7.45
C PRO A 208 8.99 -8.24 8.48
N LEU A 209 9.72 -7.19 8.88
CA LEU A 209 9.26 -6.18 9.84
C LEU A 209 8.10 -5.36 9.27
N PHE A 210 8.23 -4.84 8.06
CA PHE A 210 7.19 -4.05 7.39
C PHE A 210 6.23 -4.92 6.58
N GLY A 211 6.72 -6.03 6.03
CA GLY A 211 5.96 -6.97 5.21
C GLY A 211 5.62 -8.27 5.90
N ARG A 212 6.03 -9.36 5.27
CA ARG A 212 5.82 -10.72 5.73
C ARG A 212 7.07 -11.56 5.48
N TRP A 213 7.25 -12.61 6.24
CA TRP A 213 8.36 -13.54 6.07
C TRP A 213 8.44 -14.17 4.67
N ASP A 214 7.29 -14.36 3.98
CA ASP A 214 7.28 -14.89 2.62
C ASP A 214 7.75 -13.89 1.55
N ASP A 215 7.96 -12.62 1.88
CA ASP A 215 8.57 -11.66 0.97
C ASP A 215 10.07 -11.94 0.76
N LEU A 216 10.74 -12.60 1.72
CA LEU A 216 12.13 -13.03 1.57
C LEU A 216 12.34 -14.08 0.47
N TYR A 217 11.30 -14.85 0.10
CA TYR A 217 11.39 -15.75 -1.05
C TYR A 217 11.59 -15.04 -2.39
N THR A 218 11.35 -13.73 -2.45
CA THR A 218 11.66 -12.92 -3.63
C THR A 218 13.17 -12.88 -3.92
N LEU A 219 13.98 -13.07 -2.91
CA LEU A 219 15.44 -13.09 -3.02
C LEU A 219 16.01 -14.46 -3.47
N PHE A 220 15.16 -15.50 -3.56
CA PHE A 220 15.59 -16.81 -4.05
C PHE A 220 15.87 -16.73 -5.56
N GLY A 221 17.06 -17.18 -5.96
CA GLY A 221 17.55 -17.05 -7.33
C GLY A 221 18.31 -15.76 -7.61
N THR A 222 18.48 -14.87 -6.61
CA THR A 222 19.36 -13.69 -6.68
C THR A 222 20.66 -13.93 -5.90
N THR A 223 21.60 -12.99 -5.95
CA THR A 223 22.84 -13.01 -5.16
C THR A 223 22.57 -13.05 -3.65
N GLU A 224 21.44 -12.52 -3.19
CA GLU A 224 21.04 -12.42 -1.78
C GLU A 224 20.27 -13.63 -1.24
N GLU A 225 20.14 -14.70 -2.02
CA GLU A 225 19.48 -15.93 -1.59
C GLU A 225 20.07 -16.52 -0.31
N THR A 226 21.40 -16.64 -0.26
CA THR A 226 22.09 -17.20 0.89
C THR A 226 21.81 -16.39 2.17
N GLN A 227 21.78 -15.07 2.05
CA GLN A 227 21.49 -14.19 3.17
C GLN A 227 20.01 -14.29 3.61
N ALA A 228 19.07 -14.37 2.66
CA ALA A 228 17.66 -14.59 2.97
C ALA A 228 17.44 -15.92 3.72
N ILE A 229 18.06 -17.00 3.25
CA ILE A 229 18.04 -18.31 3.91
C ILE A 229 18.62 -18.22 5.31
N ARG A 230 19.76 -17.54 5.50
CA ARG A 230 20.40 -17.36 6.80
C ARG A 230 19.48 -16.65 7.79
N VAL A 231 18.87 -15.55 7.40
CA VAL A 231 17.92 -14.81 8.24
C VAL A 231 16.72 -15.68 8.64
N MET A 232 16.11 -16.38 7.69
CA MET A 232 14.99 -17.28 7.99
C MET A 232 15.43 -18.45 8.88
N ALA A 233 16.62 -19.03 8.66
CA ALA A 233 17.15 -20.13 9.47
C ALA A 233 17.44 -19.71 10.91
N THR A 234 18.05 -18.54 11.09
CA THR A 234 18.34 -17.95 12.41
C THR A 234 17.03 -17.71 13.18
N GLN A 235 16.02 -17.13 12.53
CA GLN A 235 14.72 -16.92 13.17
C GLN A 235 14.01 -18.23 13.48
N LEU A 236 14.06 -19.23 12.58
CA LEU A 236 13.45 -20.53 12.81
C LEU A 236 14.04 -21.23 14.05
N ALA A 237 15.33 -21.09 14.24
CA ALA A 237 16.00 -21.64 15.42
C ALA A 237 15.66 -20.85 16.70
N ALA A 238 15.53 -19.53 16.61
CA ALA A 238 15.07 -18.71 17.73
C ALA A 238 13.63 -19.08 18.12
N ASP A 239 12.73 -19.21 17.15
CA ASP A 239 11.35 -19.62 17.36
C ASP A 239 11.26 -21.01 18.00
N TRP A 240 12.08 -21.95 17.52
CA TRP A 240 12.11 -23.30 18.12
C TRP A 240 12.54 -23.30 19.59
N ARG A 241 13.56 -22.50 19.95
CA ARG A 241 14.00 -22.33 21.34
C ARG A 241 12.92 -21.66 22.20
N SER A 242 12.32 -20.59 21.70
CA SER A 242 11.25 -19.85 22.38
C SER A 242 10.02 -20.74 22.62
N MET A 243 9.59 -21.51 21.62
CA MET A 243 8.51 -22.49 21.78
C MET A 243 8.80 -23.51 22.87
N LYS A 244 10.04 -24.04 22.92
CA LYS A 244 10.44 -25.01 23.97
C LYS A 244 10.49 -24.39 25.37
N ALA A 245 10.65 -23.09 25.46
CA ALA A 245 10.61 -22.32 26.71
C ALA A 245 9.20 -21.74 27.03
N GLY A 246 8.17 -22.09 26.26
CA GLY A 246 6.82 -21.55 26.43
C GLY A 246 6.69 -20.05 26.13
N LYS A 247 7.64 -19.47 25.36
CA LYS A 247 7.67 -18.04 25.03
C LYS A 247 7.11 -17.80 23.64
N ASN A 248 6.67 -16.58 23.38
CA ASN A 248 6.17 -16.16 22.08
C ASN A 248 7.17 -16.40 20.97
N VAL A 249 6.66 -16.81 19.79
CA VAL A 249 7.42 -17.06 18.57
C VAL A 249 6.96 -16.14 17.44
N SER A 250 7.79 -16.00 16.42
CA SER A 250 7.43 -15.21 15.25
C SER A 250 6.42 -15.96 14.34
N LEU A 251 5.87 -15.25 13.35
CA LEU A 251 5.01 -15.87 12.34
C LEU A 251 5.77 -16.56 11.20
N LEU A 252 7.09 -16.75 11.32
CA LEU A 252 7.90 -17.36 10.25
C LEU A 252 7.35 -18.73 9.84
N ALA A 253 7.08 -19.62 10.79
CA ALA A 253 6.61 -20.98 10.50
C ALA A 253 5.28 -21.00 9.71
N LYS A 254 4.40 -20.02 9.93
CA LYS A 254 3.17 -19.84 9.13
C LYS A 254 3.48 -19.57 7.66
N TRP A 255 4.51 -18.80 7.36
CA TRP A 255 4.84 -18.35 6.01
C TRP A 255 5.88 -19.22 5.29
N LEU A 256 6.63 -20.08 6.01
CA LEU A 256 7.53 -21.03 5.39
C LEU A 256 6.79 -21.98 4.46
N LYS A 257 7.36 -22.20 3.28
CA LYS A 257 6.75 -23.06 2.24
C LYS A 257 6.87 -24.54 2.63
N SER A 258 5.78 -25.28 2.50
CA SER A 258 5.72 -26.72 2.74
C SER A 258 6.11 -27.50 1.49
N GLU A 259 6.77 -28.65 1.65
CA GLU A 259 7.17 -29.52 0.54
C GLU A 259 6.02 -30.37 -0.04
N ASN A 260 4.89 -30.47 0.67
CA ASN A 260 3.71 -31.27 0.32
C ASN A 260 2.49 -30.42 -0.07
N THR A 261 2.71 -29.17 -0.49
CA THR A 261 1.66 -28.29 -1.02
C THR A 261 1.34 -28.61 -2.48
N SER A 262 0.16 -28.24 -2.97
CA SER A 262 -0.25 -28.42 -4.38
C SER A 262 0.58 -27.60 -5.37
N SER A 263 1.04 -26.40 -4.99
CA SER A 263 1.83 -25.52 -5.85
C SER A 263 3.26 -26.03 -6.06
N PRO A 264 3.68 -26.35 -7.32
CA PRO A 264 5.05 -26.77 -7.62
C PRO A 264 6.10 -25.73 -7.20
N ALA A 265 5.86 -24.46 -7.47
CA ALA A 265 6.75 -23.35 -7.08
C ALA A 265 6.96 -23.31 -5.56
N SER A 266 5.88 -23.43 -4.77
CA SER A 266 5.97 -23.47 -3.31
C SER A 266 6.73 -24.69 -2.80
N ARG A 267 6.49 -25.88 -3.42
CA ARG A 267 7.25 -27.11 -3.09
C ARG A 267 8.74 -26.94 -3.32
N ASN A 268 9.13 -26.38 -4.46
CA ASN A 268 10.53 -26.15 -4.80
C ASN A 268 11.21 -25.18 -3.83
N MET A 269 10.54 -24.07 -3.47
CA MET A 269 11.05 -23.13 -2.47
C MET A 269 11.21 -23.79 -1.09
N GLY A 270 10.23 -24.58 -0.65
CA GLY A 270 10.30 -25.32 0.61
C GLY A 270 11.42 -26.33 0.62
N ARG A 271 11.62 -27.09 -0.48
CA ARG A 271 12.71 -28.04 -0.66
C ARG A 271 14.06 -27.33 -0.59
N LYS A 272 14.24 -26.26 -1.35
CA LYS A 272 15.48 -25.48 -1.41
C LYS A 272 15.88 -24.94 -0.03
N PHE A 273 14.92 -24.39 0.70
CA PHE A 273 15.16 -23.92 2.07
C PHE A 273 15.52 -25.08 3.02
N ARG A 274 14.82 -26.22 2.95
CA ARG A 274 15.12 -27.40 3.75
C ARG A 274 16.51 -27.97 3.46
N GLU A 275 16.90 -28.03 2.19
CA GLU A 275 18.22 -28.53 1.75
C GLU A 275 19.34 -27.63 2.27
N ALA A 276 19.17 -26.31 2.20
CA ALA A 276 20.10 -25.36 2.77
C ALA A 276 20.26 -25.49 4.31
N LEU A 277 19.23 -25.98 5.01
CA LEU A 277 19.32 -26.34 6.43
C LEU A 277 20.02 -27.69 6.69
N GLY A 278 20.30 -28.49 5.68
CA GLY A 278 20.79 -29.85 5.82
C GLY A 278 19.80 -30.79 6.53
N TRP A 279 18.49 -30.53 6.40
CA TRP A 279 17.46 -31.29 7.12
C TRP A 279 16.80 -32.35 6.23
N SER A 280 16.40 -33.48 6.85
CA SER A 280 15.49 -34.42 6.21
C SER A 280 14.09 -33.82 6.08
N SER A 281 13.31 -34.25 5.07
CA SER A 281 11.91 -33.85 4.89
C SER A 281 11.06 -34.14 6.14
N LYS A 282 11.31 -35.25 6.84
CA LYS A 282 10.62 -35.60 8.08
C LYS A 282 10.90 -34.57 9.20
N LYS A 283 12.15 -34.15 9.37
CA LYS A 283 12.55 -33.15 10.39
C LYS A 283 11.90 -31.80 10.07
N TYR A 284 11.99 -31.36 8.82
CA TYR A 284 11.41 -30.09 8.38
C TYR A 284 9.90 -30.03 8.63
N ARG A 285 9.14 -31.02 8.13
CA ARG A 285 7.68 -31.08 8.34
C ARG A 285 7.29 -31.12 9.81
N LYS A 286 7.95 -31.96 10.65
CA LYS A 286 7.66 -32.02 12.08
C LYS A 286 7.93 -30.70 12.80
N THR A 287 9.00 -30.00 12.45
CA THR A 287 9.33 -28.69 13.04
C THR A 287 8.26 -27.64 12.65
N LEU A 288 7.87 -27.59 11.38
CA LEU A 288 6.82 -26.64 10.95
C LEU A 288 5.47 -26.96 11.59
N SER A 289 5.08 -28.25 11.67
CA SER A 289 3.83 -28.63 12.31
C SER A 289 3.79 -28.21 13.78
N ALA A 290 4.83 -28.52 14.56
CA ALA A 290 4.89 -28.14 15.97
C ALA A 290 4.85 -26.61 16.20
N LEU A 291 5.56 -25.83 15.39
CA LEU A 291 5.52 -24.38 15.48
C LEU A 291 4.15 -23.80 15.05
N ARG A 292 3.54 -24.35 14.01
CA ARG A 292 2.20 -23.92 13.54
C ARG A 292 1.10 -24.23 14.53
N GLU A 293 1.19 -25.37 15.19
CA GLU A 293 0.34 -25.74 16.32
C GLU A 293 0.52 -24.77 17.50
N PHE A 294 1.79 -24.49 17.87
CA PHE A 294 2.10 -23.59 18.98
C PHE A 294 1.59 -22.15 18.76
N ILE A 295 1.66 -21.63 17.52
CA ILE A 295 1.11 -20.30 17.19
C ILE A 295 -0.38 -20.31 16.87
N ASP A 296 -1.05 -21.43 17.12
CA ASP A 296 -2.49 -21.60 16.93
C ASP A 296 -2.98 -21.21 15.52
N VAL A 297 -2.30 -21.73 14.48
CA VAL A 297 -2.72 -21.48 13.10
C VAL A 297 -4.07 -22.13 12.84
N VAL A 298 -5.10 -21.31 12.59
CA VAL A 298 -6.50 -21.76 12.47
C VAL A 298 -6.68 -22.88 11.44
N GLU A 299 -5.91 -22.87 10.34
CA GLU A 299 -5.94 -23.90 9.31
C GLU A 299 -5.52 -25.29 9.83
N VAL A 300 -4.74 -25.38 10.90
CA VAL A 300 -4.36 -26.65 11.55
C VAL A 300 -5.60 -27.29 12.16
N LYS A 301 -6.34 -26.57 12.98
CA LYS A 301 -7.60 -27.03 13.59
C LYS A 301 -8.67 -27.36 12.55
N MET A 302 -8.80 -26.52 11.53
CA MET A 302 -9.71 -26.78 10.40
C MET A 302 -9.39 -28.10 9.70
N CYS A 303 -8.11 -28.41 9.46
CA CYS A 303 -7.66 -29.68 8.85
C CYS A 303 -7.89 -30.88 9.79
N ALA A 304 -7.70 -30.71 11.09
CA ALA A 304 -7.98 -31.72 12.11
C ALA A 304 -9.48 -31.94 12.35
N ARG A 305 -10.36 -31.08 11.81
CA ARG A 305 -11.80 -31.01 12.05
C ARG A 305 -12.18 -30.64 13.49
N GLU A 306 -11.30 -30.01 14.20
CA GLU A 306 -11.46 -29.51 15.58
C GLU A 306 -12.08 -28.11 15.57
N TRP A 307 -13.24 -27.97 14.92
CA TRP A 307 -13.87 -26.68 14.64
C TRP A 307 -14.31 -25.94 15.91
N ASN A 308 -14.74 -26.66 16.94
CA ASN A 308 -15.19 -26.08 18.22
C ASN A 308 -14.03 -25.65 19.11
N GLU A 309 -12.80 -26.07 18.81
CA GLU A 309 -11.59 -25.68 19.53
C GLU A 309 -10.93 -24.42 18.94
N ILE A 310 -11.51 -23.87 17.86
CA ILE A 310 -11.00 -22.65 17.25
C ILE A 310 -11.18 -21.46 18.19
N ASN A 311 -10.07 -20.80 18.52
CA ASN A 311 -10.12 -19.52 19.21
C ASN A 311 -10.36 -18.40 18.19
N PHE A 312 -11.61 -17.97 18.03
CA PHE A 312 -11.98 -16.94 17.05
C PHE A 312 -11.39 -15.57 17.39
N GLU A 313 -11.16 -15.27 18.66
CA GLU A 313 -10.57 -14.01 19.10
C GLU A 313 -9.10 -13.87 18.69
N HIS A 314 -8.35 -14.98 18.65
CA HIS A 314 -6.99 -15.04 18.15
C HIS A 314 -6.88 -15.31 16.63
N THR A 315 -8.03 -15.58 15.97
CA THR A 315 -8.03 -15.84 14.52
C THR A 315 -7.67 -14.55 13.75
N PRO A 316 -6.64 -14.59 12.87
CA PRO A 316 -6.23 -13.41 12.10
C PRO A 316 -7.37 -12.85 11.25
N SER A 317 -7.45 -11.52 11.15
CA SER A 317 -8.53 -10.79 10.48
C SER A 317 -8.89 -11.30 9.08
N LYS A 318 -7.89 -11.55 8.25
CA LYS A 318 -8.08 -12.07 6.88
C LYS A 318 -8.57 -13.52 6.88
N ALA A 319 -8.11 -14.37 7.81
CA ALA A 319 -8.58 -15.74 7.95
C ALA A 319 -10.03 -15.76 8.44
N LEU A 320 -10.38 -14.93 9.42
CA LEU A 320 -11.74 -14.78 9.90
C LEU A 320 -12.71 -14.38 8.78
N LEU A 321 -12.33 -13.39 7.95
CA LEU A 321 -13.12 -12.97 6.80
C LEU A 321 -13.24 -14.09 5.75
N ASN A 322 -12.15 -14.76 5.41
CA ASN A 322 -12.12 -15.77 4.34
C ASN A 322 -12.88 -17.04 4.71
N TYR A 323 -12.77 -17.49 5.97
CA TYR A 323 -13.35 -18.76 6.42
C TYR A 323 -14.72 -18.59 7.11
N ARG A 324 -15.28 -17.39 7.21
CA ARG A 324 -16.54 -17.09 7.92
C ARG A 324 -17.70 -18.02 7.56
N LYS A 325 -17.86 -18.38 6.26
CA LYS A 325 -18.89 -19.33 5.80
C LYS A 325 -18.60 -20.76 6.28
N ALA A 326 -17.33 -21.14 6.38
CA ALA A 326 -16.94 -22.45 6.91
C ALA A 326 -17.18 -22.52 8.42
N PHE A 327 -16.88 -21.45 9.15
CA PHE A 327 -17.17 -21.34 10.58
C PHE A 327 -18.67 -21.39 10.87
N GLU A 328 -19.48 -20.63 10.12
CA GLU A 328 -20.94 -20.69 10.19
C GLU A 328 -21.48 -22.10 9.98
N LYS A 329 -20.92 -22.85 9.03
CA LYS A 329 -21.37 -24.21 8.70
C LYS A 329 -20.88 -25.28 9.68
N ARG A 330 -19.67 -25.14 10.24
CA ARG A 330 -18.96 -26.20 10.96
C ARG A 330 -18.82 -25.98 12.47
N ALA A 331 -18.90 -24.73 12.93
CA ALA A 331 -18.76 -24.31 14.31
C ALA A 331 -19.88 -23.33 14.70
N ASN A 332 -21.11 -23.56 14.23
CA ASN A 332 -22.20 -22.58 14.29
C ASN A 332 -22.42 -22.00 15.68
N GLU A 333 -22.55 -22.85 16.72
CA GLU A 333 -22.87 -22.41 18.08
C GLU A 333 -21.75 -21.58 18.70
N SER A 334 -20.50 -22.09 18.69
CA SER A 334 -19.36 -21.41 19.28
C SER A 334 -19.01 -20.12 18.50
N PHE A 335 -19.20 -20.13 17.18
CA PHE A 335 -19.01 -18.95 16.36
C PHE A 335 -20.08 -17.89 16.57
N ALA A 336 -21.35 -18.28 16.70
CA ALA A 336 -22.46 -17.38 17.00
C ALA A 336 -22.29 -16.73 18.38
N ASP A 337 -21.88 -17.51 19.38
CA ASP A 337 -21.60 -17.00 20.72
C ASP A 337 -20.44 -15.98 20.71
N TYR A 338 -19.33 -16.32 20.04
CA TYR A 338 -18.23 -15.38 19.86
C TYR A 338 -18.70 -14.05 19.24
N LEU A 339 -19.46 -14.08 18.15
CA LEU A 339 -19.95 -12.85 17.49
C LEU A 339 -20.91 -12.05 18.39
N LYS A 340 -21.73 -12.71 19.24
CA LYS A 340 -22.56 -12.03 20.25
C LYS A 340 -21.71 -11.33 21.29
N ARG A 341 -20.64 -11.97 21.77
CA ARG A 341 -19.69 -11.38 22.73
C ARG A 341 -18.96 -10.18 22.13
N VAL A 342 -18.55 -10.26 20.86
CA VAL A 342 -17.96 -9.11 20.13
C VAL A 342 -18.95 -7.94 20.05
N GLU A 343 -20.21 -8.21 19.73
CA GLU A 343 -21.27 -7.19 19.62
C GLU A 343 -21.53 -6.47 20.95
N LYS A 344 -21.41 -7.20 22.06
CA LYS A 344 -21.54 -6.64 23.43
C LYS A 344 -20.25 -5.96 23.92
N GLY A 345 -19.14 -6.04 23.19
CA GLY A 345 -17.83 -5.53 23.62
C GLY A 345 -17.11 -6.43 24.65
N GLU A 346 -17.59 -7.66 24.86
CA GLU A 346 -17.01 -8.66 25.76
C GLU A 346 -15.87 -9.47 25.14
N ALA A 347 -15.70 -9.39 23.81
CA ALA A 347 -14.62 -10.01 23.04
C ALA A 347 -14.14 -9.08 21.95
N THR A 348 -12.90 -9.29 21.47
CA THR A 348 -12.32 -8.50 20.38
C THR A 348 -12.42 -9.22 19.04
N ILE A 349 -12.51 -8.45 17.94
CA ILE A 349 -12.47 -8.98 16.59
C ILE A 349 -11.28 -8.40 15.82
N ALA A 350 -10.46 -9.27 15.25
CA ALA A 350 -9.27 -8.86 14.54
C ALA A 350 -9.61 -8.13 13.22
N THR A 351 -9.04 -6.92 13.04
CA THR A 351 -9.25 -6.08 11.85
C THR A 351 -7.94 -5.53 11.25
N GLY A 352 -6.84 -5.56 12.00
CA GLY A 352 -5.59 -4.84 11.71
C GLY A 352 -4.88 -5.12 10.38
N ALA A 353 -5.28 -6.17 9.63
CA ALA A 353 -4.75 -6.48 8.29
C ALA A 353 -5.85 -6.49 7.22
N LEU A 354 -7.00 -5.90 7.48
CA LEU A 354 -8.09 -5.74 6.53
C LEU A 354 -8.11 -4.32 5.97
N TYR A 355 -8.39 -4.24 4.68
CA TYR A 355 -8.72 -3.00 4.02
C TYR A 355 -10.25 -2.89 3.85
N PRO A 356 -10.81 -1.69 3.79
CA PRO A 356 -12.25 -1.51 3.56
C PRO A 356 -12.76 -2.30 2.36
N TYR A 357 -12.03 -2.30 1.24
CA TYR A 357 -12.43 -3.02 0.04
C TYR A 357 -12.41 -4.56 0.18
N ASP A 358 -11.57 -5.12 1.05
CA ASP A 358 -11.55 -6.56 1.29
C ASP A 358 -12.90 -7.05 1.83
N ILE A 359 -13.48 -6.24 2.72
CA ILE A 359 -14.77 -6.56 3.35
C ILE A 359 -15.89 -6.32 2.34
N LEU A 360 -15.97 -5.12 1.76
CA LEU A 360 -17.02 -4.76 0.81
C LEU A 360 -17.08 -5.73 -0.37
N ARG A 361 -15.96 -5.92 -1.07
CA ARG A 361 -15.85 -6.87 -2.17
C ARG A 361 -16.32 -8.26 -1.80
N THR A 362 -15.86 -8.74 -0.63
CA THR A 362 -16.19 -10.09 -0.17
C THR A 362 -17.69 -10.27 0.06
N VAL A 363 -18.39 -9.31 0.64
CA VAL A 363 -19.84 -9.44 0.88
C VAL A 363 -20.65 -9.28 -0.40
N VAL A 364 -20.23 -8.40 -1.30
CA VAL A 364 -20.91 -8.15 -2.58
C VAL A 364 -20.76 -9.35 -3.52
N GLU A 365 -19.55 -9.83 -3.77
CA GLU A 365 -19.30 -10.92 -4.72
C GLU A 365 -19.83 -12.28 -4.25
N THR A 366 -19.96 -12.50 -2.94
CA THR A 366 -20.34 -13.84 -2.43
C THR A 366 -21.79 -13.96 -2.00
N GLY A 367 -22.61 -12.89 -2.10
CA GLY A 367 -24.01 -12.92 -1.69
C GLY A 367 -24.18 -13.37 -0.23
N THR A 368 -23.41 -12.80 0.67
CA THR A 368 -23.28 -13.25 2.06
C THR A 368 -24.52 -12.91 2.90
N ALA A 369 -24.96 -13.81 3.76
CA ALA A 369 -26.06 -13.65 4.72
C ALA A 369 -25.70 -14.26 6.09
N GLY A 370 -26.59 -14.23 7.07
CA GLY A 370 -26.44 -14.91 8.37
C GLY A 370 -25.22 -14.48 9.18
N LEU A 371 -24.58 -15.41 9.87
CA LEU A 371 -23.40 -15.16 10.70
C LEU A 371 -22.20 -14.70 9.87
N ALA A 372 -22.11 -15.16 8.61
CA ALA A 372 -21.05 -14.74 7.71
C ALA A 372 -21.16 -13.24 7.34
N LEU A 373 -22.36 -12.70 7.17
CA LEU A 373 -22.56 -11.26 6.96
C LEU A 373 -22.28 -10.50 8.26
N LYS A 374 -22.80 -11.00 9.38
CA LYS A 374 -22.56 -10.41 10.71
C LYS A 374 -21.05 -10.30 11.02
N THR A 375 -20.26 -11.32 10.67
CA THR A 375 -18.81 -11.30 10.83
C THR A 375 -18.17 -10.14 10.04
N ALA A 376 -18.52 -10.02 8.77
CA ALA A 376 -17.99 -8.97 7.91
C ALA A 376 -18.40 -7.58 8.40
N ASP A 377 -19.64 -7.41 8.85
CA ASP A 377 -20.13 -6.14 9.37
C ASP A 377 -19.47 -5.76 10.70
N LEU A 378 -19.28 -6.72 11.62
CA LEU A 378 -18.53 -6.48 12.85
C LEU A 378 -17.06 -6.11 12.55
N GLN A 379 -16.42 -6.78 11.58
CA GLN A 379 -15.07 -6.38 11.14
C GLN A 379 -15.07 -4.98 10.54
N TRP A 380 -16.07 -4.60 9.73
CA TRP A 380 -16.21 -3.26 9.16
C TRP A 380 -16.32 -2.19 10.24
N ARG A 381 -17.21 -2.38 11.22
CA ARG A 381 -17.43 -1.43 12.33
C ARG A 381 -16.18 -1.25 13.19
N ASN A 382 -15.40 -2.32 13.37
CA ASN A 382 -14.18 -2.34 14.17
C ASN A 382 -12.90 -1.98 13.36
N LEU A 383 -12.99 -1.60 12.09
CA LEU A 383 -11.83 -1.05 11.36
C LEU A 383 -11.30 0.19 12.11
N PRO A 384 -9.97 0.35 12.23
CA PRO A 384 -9.38 1.53 12.88
C PRO A 384 -9.93 2.83 12.28
N ASN A 385 -10.19 3.82 13.12
CA ASN A 385 -10.53 5.16 12.64
C ASN A 385 -9.25 5.96 12.38
N TYR A 386 -9.04 6.40 11.15
CA TYR A 386 -7.91 7.22 10.72
C TYR A 386 -8.31 8.67 10.41
N LEU A 387 -9.60 9.04 10.64
CA LEU A 387 -10.08 10.40 10.43
C LEU A 387 -9.88 11.21 11.71
N GLU A 388 -9.02 12.20 11.61
CA GLU A 388 -8.81 13.24 12.62
C GLU A 388 -9.00 14.57 11.89
N GLY A 389 -9.75 15.53 12.44
CA GLY A 389 -9.94 16.84 11.80
C GLY A 389 -11.31 17.46 12.06
N ASP A 390 -11.66 18.48 11.26
CA ASP A 390 -12.85 19.31 11.40
C ASP A 390 -14.16 18.66 10.93
N GLY A 391 -14.09 17.46 10.39
CA GLY A 391 -15.26 16.74 9.87
C GLY A 391 -15.88 17.34 8.61
N LYS A 392 -15.20 18.25 7.92
CA LYS A 392 -15.69 18.92 6.70
C LYS A 392 -15.08 18.36 5.42
N GLY A 393 -14.62 17.12 5.45
CA GLY A 393 -14.17 16.42 4.25
C GLY A 393 -15.34 15.86 3.44
N LEU A 394 -15.26 15.91 2.11
CA LEU A 394 -16.20 15.28 1.20
C LEU A 394 -15.45 14.37 0.23
N VAL A 395 -15.89 13.12 0.10
CA VAL A 395 -15.33 12.17 -0.89
C VAL A 395 -16.11 12.25 -2.18
N ILE A 396 -15.38 12.26 -3.29
CA ILE A 396 -15.90 12.19 -4.66
C ILE A 396 -15.27 10.96 -5.29
N ALA A 397 -16.03 9.86 -5.37
CA ALA A 397 -15.57 8.57 -5.84
C ALA A 397 -15.88 8.39 -7.33
N ASP A 398 -14.86 7.99 -8.08
CA ASP A 398 -14.97 7.66 -9.49
C ASP A 398 -15.71 6.34 -9.69
N THR A 399 -16.73 6.35 -10.54
CA THR A 399 -17.53 5.19 -10.93
C THR A 399 -17.56 4.99 -12.44
N SER A 400 -16.62 5.58 -13.16
CA SER A 400 -16.48 5.43 -14.62
C SER A 400 -16.13 4.00 -15.02
N GLY A 401 -16.30 3.68 -16.30
CA GLY A 401 -16.06 2.33 -16.83
C GLY A 401 -14.64 1.81 -16.62
N SER A 402 -13.66 2.69 -16.56
CA SER A 402 -12.25 2.36 -16.28
C SER A 402 -12.04 1.79 -14.88
N MET A 403 -12.90 2.12 -13.92
CA MET A 403 -12.84 1.66 -12.53
C MET A 403 -13.36 0.23 -12.33
N HIS A 404 -13.81 -0.46 -13.38
CA HIS A 404 -14.39 -1.80 -13.30
C HIS A 404 -13.45 -2.81 -12.60
N GLY A 405 -14.03 -3.67 -11.76
CA GLY A 405 -13.32 -4.69 -10.98
C GLY A 405 -12.84 -4.18 -9.63
N LEU A 406 -11.55 -4.37 -9.29
CA LEU A 406 -11.04 -4.00 -7.98
C LEU A 406 -11.09 -2.48 -7.69
N PRO A 407 -10.77 -1.58 -8.63
CA PRO A 407 -10.76 -0.14 -8.37
C PRO A 407 -12.08 0.40 -7.83
N ILE A 408 -13.22 -0.03 -8.39
CA ILE A 408 -14.55 0.42 -7.93
C ILE A 408 -14.80 0.04 -6.46
N TYR A 409 -14.42 -1.19 -6.05
CA TYR A 409 -14.55 -1.61 -4.65
C TYR A 409 -13.65 -0.79 -3.73
N VAL A 410 -12.45 -0.41 -4.19
CA VAL A 410 -11.55 0.46 -3.42
C VAL A 410 -12.18 1.85 -3.26
N ALA A 411 -12.62 2.48 -4.35
CA ALA A 411 -13.18 3.83 -4.33
C ALA A 411 -14.43 3.90 -3.45
N ILE A 412 -15.41 3.04 -3.68
CA ILE A 412 -16.65 3.07 -2.91
C ILE A 412 -16.45 2.66 -1.46
N SER A 413 -15.61 1.67 -1.18
CA SER A 413 -15.35 1.30 0.21
C SER A 413 -14.64 2.40 1.00
N LEU A 414 -13.73 3.15 0.38
CA LEU A 414 -13.11 4.33 0.98
C LEU A 414 -14.14 5.45 1.19
N ALA A 415 -15.04 5.67 0.22
CA ALA A 415 -16.10 6.67 0.34
C ALA A 415 -17.05 6.34 1.49
N ILE A 416 -17.55 5.11 1.60
CA ILE A 416 -18.41 4.68 2.70
C ILE A 416 -17.64 4.75 4.04
N TYR A 417 -16.39 4.25 4.07
CA TYR A 417 -15.53 4.28 5.26
C TYR A 417 -15.35 5.71 5.77
N PHE A 418 -15.06 6.65 4.87
CA PHE A 418 -14.89 8.05 5.20
C PHE A 418 -16.20 8.67 5.69
N ALA A 419 -17.29 8.54 4.92
CA ALA A 419 -18.59 9.13 5.23
C ALA A 419 -19.10 8.71 6.62
N GLU A 420 -19.01 7.42 6.97
CA GLU A 420 -19.43 6.91 8.28
C GLU A 420 -18.63 7.45 9.46
N ARG A 421 -17.33 7.70 9.26
CA ARG A 421 -16.40 8.14 10.30
C ARG A 421 -16.24 9.66 10.35
N ASN A 422 -16.78 10.35 9.37
CA ASN A 422 -16.81 11.80 9.34
C ASN A 422 -17.69 12.33 10.49
N MET A 423 -17.30 13.44 11.08
CA MET A 423 -17.95 13.97 12.32
C MET A 423 -18.78 15.23 12.07
N GLY A 424 -18.65 15.86 10.94
CA GLY A 424 -19.25 17.18 10.68
C GLY A 424 -20.54 17.09 9.86
N PRO A 425 -20.89 18.19 9.19
CA PRO A 425 -22.10 18.29 8.36
C PRO A 425 -22.09 17.31 7.16
N PHE A 426 -20.91 16.79 6.81
CA PHE A 426 -20.73 15.80 5.75
C PHE A 426 -20.70 14.35 6.26
N LYS A 427 -21.19 14.10 7.49
CA LYS A 427 -21.35 12.74 7.99
C LYS A 427 -22.38 11.97 7.18
N ASP A 428 -22.07 10.70 6.92
CA ASP A 428 -22.92 9.75 6.18
C ASP A 428 -23.26 10.18 4.76
N VAL A 429 -22.46 11.07 4.16
CA VAL A 429 -22.65 11.51 2.76
C VAL A 429 -21.35 11.49 1.97
N PHE A 430 -21.44 11.19 0.70
CA PHE A 430 -20.37 11.28 -0.29
C PHE A 430 -20.94 11.49 -1.69
N MET A 431 -20.10 11.70 -2.68
CA MET A 431 -20.50 11.83 -4.08
C MET A 431 -19.82 10.74 -4.91
N THR A 432 -20.50 10.32 -5.98
CA THR A 432 -19.89 9.58 -7.09
C THR A 432 -19.91 10.44 -8.34
N PHE A 433 -19.02 10.18 -9.26
CA PHE A 433 -19.03 10.77 -10.58
C PHE A 433 -18.66 9.76 -11.65
N SER A 434 -19.32 9.91 -12.79
CA SER A 434 -18.98 9.35 -14.08
C SER A 434 -19.46 10.37 -15.13
N GLN A 435 -20.41 10.08 -15.99
CA GLN A 435 -21.02 11.07 -16.86
C GLN A 435 -21.95 12.05 -16.09
N ARG A 436 -22.59 11.57 -15.02
CA ARG A 436 -23.47 12.37 -14.16
C ARG A 436 -23.08 12.18 -12.70
N PRO A 437 -22.72 13.24 -11.99
CA PRO A 437 -22.40 13.15 -10.57
C PRO A 437 -23.67 12.84 -9.77
N CYS A 438 -23.53 11.98 -8.76
CA CYS A 438 -24.62 11.60 -7.87
C CYS A 438 -24.22 11.86 -6.41
N PHE A 439 -25.15 12.45 -5.64
CA PHE A 439 -25.01 12.62 -4.20
C PHE A 439 -25.64 11.42 -3.49
N HIS A 440 -24.88 10.80 -2.59
CA HIS A 440 -25.32 9.65 -1.81
C HIS A 440 -25.40 9.99 -0.34
N ARG A 441 -26.53 9.61 0.29
CA ARG A 441 -26.64 9.50 1.74
C ARG A 441 -26.67 8.02 2.11
N LEU A 442 -25.80 7.62 3.03
CA LEU A 442 -25.72 6.22 3.46
C LEU A 442 -27.00 5.78 4.17
N VAL A 443 -27.60 4.72 3.69
CA VAL A 443 -28.79 4.08 4.26
C VAL A 443 -28.55 2.59 4.37
N GLY A 444 -28.78 2.00 5.53
CA GLY A 444 -28.64 0.57 5.78
C GLY A 444 -27.95 0.27 7.11
N ASN A 445 -28.24 -0.90 7.67
CA ASN A 445 -27.76 -1.34 8.98
C ASN A 445 -26.41 -2.06 8.92
N ASN A 446 -26.00 -2.51 7.74
CA ASN A 446 -24.73 -3.20 7.49
C ASN A 446 -24.11 -2.77 6.15
N ILE A 447 -22.85 -3.14 5.94
CA ILE A 447 -22.09 -2.71 4.76
C ILE A 447 -22.71 -3.18 3.43
N LEU A 448 -23.36 -4.34 3.40
CA LEU A 448 -24.01 -4.85 2.19
C LEU A 448 -25.29 -4.06 1.86
N GLU A 449 -26.10 -3.72 2.86
CA GLU A 449 -27.28 -2.86 2.67
C GLU A 449 -26.89 -1.47 2.18
N LYS A 450 -25.83 -0.87 2.79
CA LYS A 450 -25.31 0.42 2.35
C LYS A 450 -24.89 0.40 0.87
N TRP A 451 -24.18 -0.64 0.45
CA TRP A 451 -23.83 -0.82 -0.96
C TRP A 451 -25.08 -0.96 -1.86
N LYS A 452 -26.04 -1.81 -1.48
CA LYS A 452 -27.25 -2.05 -2.29
C LYS A 452 -28.16 -0.84 -2.43
N ASN A 453 -28.14 0.04 -1.44
CA ASN A 453 -28.98 1.25 -1.41
C ASN A 453 -28.32 2.45 -2.11
N LEU A 454 -27.10 2.30 -2.66
CA LEU A 454 -26.52 3.32 -3.54
C LEU A 454 -27.28 3.35 -4.87
N ASP A 455 -27.38 4.53 -5.45
CA ASP A 455 -27.80 4.67 -6.83
C ASP A 455 -26.65 4.29 -7.76
N HIS A 456 -26.82 3.18 -8.48
CA HIS A 456 -25.85 2.67 -9.46
C HIS A 456 -26.15 3.18 -10.88
N GLY A 457 -27.15 4.05 -11.04
CA GLY A 457 -27.51 4.65 -12.32
C GLY A 457 -26.39 5.55 -12.85
N GLY A 458 -25.97 5.30 -14.09
CA GLY A 458 -24.90 6.08 -14.73
C GLY A 458 -23.48 5.67 -14.35
N TRP A 459 -23.29 4.57 -13.61
CA TRP A 459 -21.97 3.94 -13.48
C TRP A 459 -21.53 3.38 -14.83
N ASP A 460 -20.23 3.12 -14.99
CA ASP A 460 -19.60 2.59 -16.22
C ASP A 460 -19.65 3.54 -17.44
N CYS A 461 -19.96 4.84 -17.24
CA CYS A 461 -19.92 5.88 -18.26
C CYS A 461 -18.57 6.62 -18.29
N ASN A 462 -18.56 7.87 -18.80
CA ASN A 462 -17.41 8.77 -18.90
C ASN A 462 -16.89 9.21 -17.52
N THR A 463 -15.76 9.96 -17.50
CA THR A 463 -15.07 10.41 -16.29
C THR A 463 -15.13 11.95 -16.18
N ASP A 464 -16.36 12.51 -16.15
CA ASP A 464 -16.57 13.96 -16.05
C ASP A 464 -16.48 14.46 -14.62
N LEU A 465 -15.24 14.74 -14.19
CA LEU A 465 -14.97 15.30 -12.87
C LEU A 465 -15.49 16.74 -12.73
N GLN A 466 -15.51 17.52 -13.82
CA GLN A 466 -15.98 18.91 -13.78
C GLN A 466 -17.46 19.02 -13.44
N ALA A 467 -18.29 18.08 -13.91
CA ALA A 467 -19.69 18.02 -13.55
C ALA A 467 -19.91 17.89 -12.04
N ALA A 468 -19.04 17.15 -11.33
CA ALA A 468 -19.12 17.04 -9.87
C ALA A 468 -18.84 18.39 -9.17
N PHE A 469 -17.85 19.16 -9.64
CA PHE A 469 -17.57 20.48 -9.10
C PHE A 469 -18.69 21.48 -9.42
N ASP A 470 -19.23 21.42 -10.64
CA ASP A 470 -20.36 22.26 -11.05
C ASP A 470 -21.61 21.97 -10.19
N LEU A 471 -21.88 20.71 -9.86
CA LEU A 471 -22.97 20.36 -8.95
C LEU A 471 -22.76 20.97 -7.56
N ILE A 472 -21.55 20.89 -6.98
CA ILE A 472 -21.25 21.48 -5.69
C ILE A 472 -21.42 23.01 -5.72
N LEU A 473 -20.83 23.68 -6.71
CA LEU A 473 -20.84 25.14 -6.81
C LEU A 473 -22.23 25.71 -7.13
N ASN A 474 -22.95 25.07 -8.07
CA ASN A 474 -24.31 25.52 -8.42
C ASN A 474 -25.26 25.33 -7.23
N THR A 475 -25.13 24.22 -6.48
CA THR A 475 -25.89 24.00 -5.26
C THR A 475 -25.56 25.03 -4.19
N ALA A 476 -24.27 25.31 -4.00
CA ALA A 476 -23.81 26.29 -3.02
C ALA A 476 -24.32 27.71 -3.34
N ARG A 477 -24.27 28.12 -4.62
CA ARG A 477 -24.79 29.42 -5.08
C ARG A 477 -26.30 29.54 -4.96
N ALA A 478 -27.04 28.53 -5.42
CA ALA A 478 -28.51 28.51 -5.39
C ALA A 478 -29.03 28.62 -3.95
N ASN A 479 -28.36 27.98 -3.00
CA ASN A 479 -28.75 27.99 -1.59
C ASN A 479 -27.98 29.02 -0.74
N ARG A 480 -27.17 29.87 -1.36
CA ARG A 480 -26.39 30.92 -0.69
C ARG A 480 -25.58 30.38 0.49
N VAL A 481 -24.95 29.21 0.28
CA VAL A 481 -24.19 28.52 1.33
C VAL A 481 -23.04 29.41 1.83
N PRO A 482 -22.92 29.66 3.15
CA PRO A 482 -21.81 30.42 3.68
C PRO A 482 -20.46 29.71 3.42
N LYS A 483 -19.38 30.46 3.20
CA LYS A 483 -18.02 29.89 2.96
C LYS A 483 -17.59 28.90 4.05
N LYS A 484 -17.91 29.16 5.31
CA LYS A 484 -17.61 28.30 6.46
C LYS A 484 -18.30 26.93 6.43
N ASP A 485 -19.40 26.80 5.67
CA ASP A 485 -20.20 25.58 5.57
C ASP A 485 -19.86 24.75 4.32
N MET A 486 -18.95 25.24 3.49
CA MET A 486 -18.36 24.50 2.38
C MET A 486 -17.41 23.40 2.89
N PRO A 487 -17.17 22.33 2.10
CA PRO A 487 -16.16 21.35 2.45
C PRO A 487 -14.78 21.98 2.54
N SER A 488 -14.03 21.63 3.58
CA SER A 488 -12.63 22.09 3.75
C SER A 488 -11.64 21.25 2.93
N THR A 489 -12.02 20.00 2.61
CA THR A 489 -11.18 19.06 1.86
C THR A 489 -12.04 18.19 0.94
N LEU A 490 -11.63 18.07 -0.31
CA LEU A 490 -12.21 17.15 -1.30
C LEU A 490 -11.25 15.97 -1.51
N PHE A 491 -11.74 14.75 -1.35
CA PHE A 491 -11.00 13.51 -1.62
C PHE A 491 -11.49 12.92 -2.93
N ILE A 492 -10.70 13.03 -3.99
CA ILE A 492 -11.01 12.51 -5.32
C ILE A 492 -10.36 11.13 -5.46
N VAL A 493 -11.17 10.08 -5.43
CA VAL A 493 -10.72 8.68 -5.48
C VAL A 493 -10.97 8.13 -6.87
N SER A 494 -9.91 7.97 -7.69
CA SER A 494 -10.02 7.67 -9.12
C SER A 494 -8.76 6.95 -9.64
N ASP A 495 -8.78 6.48 -10.88
CA ASP A 495 -7.61 6.07 -11.66
C ASP A 495 -6.95 7.23 -12.43
N MET A 496 -7.44 8.46 -12.20
CA MET A 496 -6.94 9.73 -12.77
C MET A 496 -7.05 9.86 -14.29
N GLN A 497 -7.94 9.11 -14.95
CA GLN A 497 -8.16 9.18 -16.39
C GLN A 497 -9.38 10.06 -16.72
N PHE A 498 -9.33 11.34 -16.30
CA PHE A 498 -10.41 12.30 -16.42
C PHE A 498 -10.69 12.72 -17.86
N ASP A 499 -11.93 13.12 -18.13
CA ASP A 499 -12.36 13.76 -19.38
C ASP A 499 -11.82 15.20 -19.48
N ILE A 500 -11.86 15.78 -20.68
CA ILE A 500 -11.41 17.15 -20.96
C ILE A 500 -12.18 18.14 -20.08
N ALA A 501 -11.46 18.99 -19.36
CA ALA A 501 -12.03 19.95 -18.42
C ALA A 501 -12.62 21.20 -19.08
N SER A 502 -12.17 21.55 -20.26
CA SER A 502 -12.60 22.73 -21.00
C SER A 502 -12.63 22.47 -22.52
N SER A 503 -13.43 23.23 -23.25
CA SER A 503 -13.55 23.12 -24.72
C SER A 503 -12.24 23.35 -25.47
N ARG A 504 -11.25 23.99 -24.84
CA ARG A 504 -9.93 24.30 -25.44
C ARG A 504 -8.84 23.32 -25.04
N ASN A 505 -9.07 22.46 -24.05
CA ASN A 505 -8.07 21.54 -23.50
C ASN A 505 -6.70 22.19 -23.19
N ASP A 506 -6.72 23.49 -22.81
CA ASP A 506 -5.54 24.29 -22.49
C ASP A 506 -5.20 24.27 -20.98
N LYS A 507 -6.10 23.74 -20.15
CA LYS A 507 -5.98 23.68 -18.69
C LYS A 507 -6.19 22.28 -18.15
N THR A 508 -5.52 21.97 -17.04
CA THR A 508 -5.76 20.75 -16.29
C THR A 508 -7.10 20.83 -15.55
N ASN A 509 -7.65 19.67 -15.15
CA ASN A 509 -8.86 19.63 -14.33
C ASN A 509 -8.72 20.43 -13.03
N PHE A 510 -7.54 20.44 -12.44
CA PHE A 510 -7.23 21.21 -11.22
C PHE A 510 -7.26 22.73 -11.47
N GLU A 511 -6.66 23.19 -12.57
CA GLU A 511 -6.65 24.61 -12.94
C GLU A 511 -8.09 25.12 -13.20
N VAL A 512 -8.89 24.36 -13.94
CA VAL A 512 -10.31 24.72 -14.22
C VAL A 512 -11.13 24.73 -12.93
N MET A 513 -10.93 23.77 -12.04
CA MET A 513 -11.62 23.73 -10.75
C MET A 513 -11.30 24.98 -9.92
N LYS A 514 -10.03 25.37 -9.85
CA LYS A 514 -9.58 26.57 -9.12
C LYS A 514 -10.29 27.83 -9.64
N GLU A 515 -10.31 28.03 -10.95
CA GLU A 515 -10.98 29.16 -11.58
C GLU A 515 -12.50 29.20 -11.31
N LYS A 516 -13.16 28.03 -11.35
CA LYS A 516 -14.60 27.93 -11.06
C LYS A 516 -14.93 28.33 -9.63
N PHE A 517 -14.14 27.87 -8.66
CA PHE A 517 -14.32 28.23 -7.25
C PHE A 517 -14.09 29.74 -7.03
N GLU A 518 -13.01 30.29 -7.57
CA GLU A 518 -12.71 31.73 -7.52
C GLU A 518 -13.82 32.57 -8.16
N ALA A 519 -14.29 32.19 -9.36
CA ALA A 519 -15.37 32.87 -10.06
C ALA A 519 -16.71 32.80 -9.30
N ALA A 520 -16.94 31.73 -8.54
CA ALA A 520 -18.11 31.58 -7.68
C ALA A 520 -18.00 32.32 -6.33
N GLY A 521 -16.85 32.94 -6.05
CA GLY A 521 -16.57 33.65 -4.80
C GLY A 521 -16.28 32.75 -3.60
N TYR A 522 -15.97 31.46 -3.83
CA TYR A 522 -15.59 30.49 -2.82
C TYR A 522 -14.07 30.24 -2.86
N GLU A 523 -13.51 29.88 -1.71
CA GLU A 523 -12.15 29.36 -1.65
C GLU A 523 -12.12 27.92 -2.13
N LEU A 524 -11.06 27.56 -2.89
CA LEU A 524 -10.87 26.18 -3.28
C LEU A 524 -10.57 25.34 -2.03
N PRO A 525 -11.32 24.26 -1.74
CA PRO A 525 -10.96 23.30 -0.70
C PRO A 525 -9.59 22.67 -0.93
N LYS A 526 -8.97 22.12 0.11
CA LYS A 526 -7.83 21.23 -0.08
C LYS A 526 -8.26 20.05 -0.95
N VAL A 527 -7.42 19.64 -1.91
CA VAL A 527 -7.76 18.52 -2.81
C VAL A 527 -6.77 17.38 -2.62
N VAL A 528 -7.29 16.20 -2.32
CA VAL A 528 -6.53 14.96 -2.21
C VAL A 528 -6.81 14.10 -3.42
N TRP A 529 -5.83 13.97 -4.30
CA TRP A 529 -5.86 13.07 -5.43
C TRP A 529 -5.46 11.67 -4.98
N TRP A 530 -6.41 10.75 -4.93
CA TRP A 530 -6.20 9.39 -4.44
C TRP A 530 -6.25 8.39 -5.58
N GLN A 531 -5.07 8.00 -6.06
CA GLN A 531 -4.87 7.06 -7.15
C GLN A 531 -5.10 5.61 -6.70
N VAL A 532 -6.05 4.91 -7.31
CA VAL A 532 -6.41 3.52 -6.96
C VAL A 532 -6.07 2.48 -8.03
N ASP A 533 -5.87 2.90 -9.28
CA ASP A 533 -5.39 2.06 -10.40
C ASP A 533 -4.52 2.88 -11.36
N SER A 534 -3.21 2.90 -11.13
CA SER A 534 -2.26 3.64 -11.96
C SER A 534 -1.97 2.88 -13.26
N ARG A 535 -2.69 3.21 -14.32
CA ARG A 535 -2.51 2.62 -15.65
C ARG A 535 -1.44 3.34 -16.46
N GLN A 536 -1.32 4.65 -16.29
CA GLN A 536 -0.33 5.52 -16.90
C GLN A 536 0.46 6.29 -15.83
N ASN A 537 1.52 7.00 -16.24
CA ASN A 537 2.31 7.82 -15.32
C ASN A 537 1.81 9.27 -15.21
N ASN A 538 0.70 9.61 -15.87
CA ASN A 538 0.14 10.95 -15.82
C ASN A 538 -0.33 11.32 -14.41
N VAL A 539 -0.13 12.58 -14.05
CA VAL A 539 -0.50 13.14 -12.73
C VAL A 539 -1.26 14.45 -12.92
N PRO A 540 -2.23 14.76 -12.04
CA PRO A 540 -3.07 15.95 -12.17
C PRO A 540 -2.38 17.23 -11.71
N VAL A 541 -1.33 17.13 -10.88
CA VAL A 541 -0.66 18.26 -10.20
C VAL A 541 0.85 18.05 -10.14
N THR A 542 1.60 19.12 -9.85
CA THR A 542 3.05 19.11 -9.66
C THR A 542 3.43 19.05 -8.17
N PHE A 543 4.72 18.86 -7.88
CA PHE A 543 5.24 18.73 -6.51
C PHE A 543 5.01 19.98 -5.65
N SER A 544 4.90 21.15 -6.27
CA SER A 544 4.83 22.46 -5.60
C SER A 544 3.43 23.03 -5.47
N ASP A 545 2.41 22.40 -6.05
CA ASP A 545 1.05 22.88 -5.96
C ASP A 545 0.58 22.91 -4.51
N ALA A 546 0.10 24.07 -4.06
CA ALA A 546 -0.35 24.28 -2.69
C ALA A 546 -1.83 23.88 -2.52
N GLY A 547 -2.18 23.40 -1.33
CA GLY A 547 -3.55 22.96 -1.02
C GLY A 547 -3.90 21.60 -1.61
N VAL A 548 -2.93 20.86 -2.13
CA VAL A 548 -3.19 19.54 -2.75
C VAL A 548 -2.29 18.46 -2.19
N ALA A 549 -2.75 17.21 -2.31
CA ALA A 549 -1.97 16.02 -2.01
C ALA A 549 -2.11 14.97 -3.12
N LEU A 550 -1.08 14.16 -3.28
CA LEU A 550 -1.05 12.99 -4.16
C LEU A 550 -0.81 11.76 -3.29
N VAL A 551 -1.72 10.80 -3.35
CA VAL A 551 -1.59 9.53 -2.65
C VAL A 551 -2.03 8.39 -3.55
N SER A 552 -1.56 7.17 -3.27
CA SER A 552 -1.94 5.98 -4.03
C SER A 552 -2.25 4.81 -3.11
N GLY A 553 -2.94 3.81 -3.65
CA GLY A 553 -3.23 2.56 -2.96
C GLY A 553 -4.61 2.50 -2.29
N SER A 554 -4.82 1.49 -1.46
CA SER A 554 -6.16 1.15 -0.95
C SER A 554 -6.27 1.20 0.58
N HIS A 555 -5.20 1.61 1.28
CA HIS A 555 -5.20 1.64 2.75
C HIS A 555 -5.50 3.05 3.28
N PRO A 556 -6.47 3.22 4.19
CA PRO A 556 -6.90 4.53 4.66
C PRO A 556 -5.95 5.18 5.69
N SER A 557 -4.86 4.52 6.13
CA SER A 557 -3.96 5.05 7.17
C SER A 557 -3.34 6.41 6.85
N ILE A 558 -3.19 6.75 5.57
CA ILE A 558 -2.68 8.04 5.12
C ILE A 558 -3.59 9.22 5.52
N LEU A 559 -4.89 8.95 5.75
CA LEU A 559 -5.87 9.98 6.18
C LEU A 559 -5.40 10.69 7.44
N LYS A 560 -4.86 9.95 8.42
CA LYS A 560 -4.33 10.55 9.65
C LYS A 560 -3.26 11.63 9.36
N LYS A 561 -2.39 11.40 8.38
CA LYS A 561 -1.34 12.35 8.00
C LYS A 561 -1.90 13.53 7.21
N ILE A 562 -2.89 13.30 6.35
CA ILE A 562 -3.58 14.35 5.59
C ILE A 562 -4.31 15.29 6.55
N CYS A 563 -5.13 14.76 7.44
CA CYS A 563 -5.93 15.53 8.39
C CYS A 563 -5.07 16.39 9.34
N THR A 564 -3.88 15.91 9.71
CA THR A 564 -2.96 16.62 10.62
C THR A 564 -1.95 17.54 9.91
N THR A 565 -2.07 17.75 8.58
CA THR A 565 -1.15 18.59 7.81
C THR A 565 -1.76 19.96 7.54
N GLU A 566 -1.19 21.01 8.10
CA GLU A 566 -1.68 22.38 7.98
C GLU A 566 -1.47 22.94 6.55
N PHE A 567 -0.24 22.88 6.05
CA PHE A 567 0.10 23.28 4.68
C PHE A 567 0.29 22.05 3.81
N LEU A 568 -0.77 21.69 3.05
CA LEU A 568 -0.77 20.51 2.21
C LEU A 568 -0.07 20.82 0.87
N THR A 569 1.01 20.09 0.60
CA THR A 569 1.62 19.99 -0.73
C THR A 569 1.89 18.52 -1.02
N PRO A 570 1.93 18.06 -2.29
CA PRO A 570 2.20 16.67 -2.61
C PRO A 570 3.54 16.19 -2.03
N LEU A 571 4.60 16.97 -2.20
CA LEU A 571 5.94 16.68 -1.65
C LEU A 571 5.94 16.68 -0.11
N GLY A 572 5.28 17.66 0.51
CA GLY A 572 5.23 17.77 1.98
C GLY A 572 4.55 16.59 2.64
N LEU A 573 3.42 16.13 2.09
CA LEU A 573 2.72 14.95 2.58
C LEU A 573 3.56 13.67 2.41
N MET A 574 4.16 13.47 1.23
CA MET A 574 5.04 12.34 0.99
C MET A 574 6.17 12.29 2.02
N LEU A 575 6.91 13.38 2.18
CA LEU A 575 8.02 13.44 3.15
C LEU A 575 7.52 13.15 4.57
N LYS A 576 6.39 13.73 5.01
CA LYS A 576 5.78 13.42 6.31
C LYS A 576 5.43 11.94 6.47
N ALA A 577 5.05 11.26 5.38
CA ALA A 577 4.71 9.84 5.41
C ALA A 577 5.96 8.96 5.53
N ILE A 578 6.99 9.19 4.69
CA ILE A 578 8.14 8.29 4.59
C ILE A 578 9.27 8.61 5.57
N THR A 579 9.29 9.79 6.19
CA THR A 579 10.27 10.15 7.25
C THR A 579 9.72 9.97 8.65
N ASP A 580 8.61 9.25 8.80
CA ASP A 580 8.10 8.85 10.11
C ASP A 580 9.13 7.97 10.82
N LYS A 581 9.25 8.13 12.15
CA LYS A 581 10.18 7.35 13.02
C LYS A 581 10.10 5.84 12.78
N ARG A 582 8.94 5.38 12.33
CA ARG A 582 8.71 3.98 11.98
C ARG A 582 9.71 3.44 10.93
N TYR A 583 10.20 4.31 10.03
CA TYR A 583 11.12 3.95 8.95
C TYR A 583 12.58 4.31 9.22
N ASP A 584 12.96 4.60 10.48
CA ASP A 584 14.34 4.93 10.83
C ASP A 584 15.30 3.74 10.76
N SER A 585 14.78 2.52 10.79
CA SER A 585 15.59 1.31 10.57
C SER A 585 16.02 1.09 9.11
N VAL A 586 15.47 1.88 8.16
CA VAL A 586 15.83 1.82 6.74
C VAL A 586 17.08 2.65 6.51
N VAL A 587 18.12 2.02 5.94
CA VAL A 587 19.47 2.61 5.78
C VAL A 587 20.02 2.38 4.36
N VAL A 588 21.01 3.18 3.95
CA VAL A 588 21.76 3.06 2.68
C VAL A 588 23.21 2.66 2.90
#